data_4b12a083fdd35c4f9c0dd1a242065824
#
_entry.id   4b12a083fdd35c4f9c0dd1a242065824
#
_cell.length_a   1.000
_cell.length_b   1.000
_cell.length_c   1.000
_cell.angle_alpha   90.00
_cell.angle_beta   90.00
_cell.angle_gamma   90.00
#
_symmetry.space_group_name_H-M   'P 1'
#
loop_
_entity.id
_entity.type
_entity.pdbx_description
1 polymer ?
#
loop_
_entity_poly.entity_id
_entity_poly.type
_entity_poly.pdbx_seq_one_letter_code
_entity_poly.pdbx_strand_id
1 'polypeptide(L)'
;MTHLVLDQALLSSLNDKVVVITGGATGIGRSAVTLFHQNGAKVVFGDIADEPAQEVLSSLGQERIHFVPSDTTSYASQLNLFRTAHSLYGRIDIVAAVAGVANPKSIFDPEADINEEPSMLEINVNTIGSLYTARIAMHYLRQNKDGGDIVLMSSIIGFKETQDLVPYTTSKHGVVGIMRGLHLQAHKEGIRVNVVCPWVTRTRMIVGMQKGWIENGFPVNESEDVARQIVICATANRGANGATHTGAKLPFSGKMIYVSGGEGYEIEDEHKALEPQWLGEENSRVLARGQEFMARPEFSWDPDRSS
;
A
#
# COMPACT_ATOMS: atom_id res chain seq x y z
N MET A 1 -18.40 8.13 0.56
CA MET A 1 -17.52 7.00 0.21
C MET A 1 -18.12 6.19 -0.93
N THR A 2 -17.30 5.61 -1.78
CA THR A 2 -17.76 4.86 -2.97
C THR A 2 -17.39 3.39 -2.82
N HIS A 3 -18.39 2.50 -2.86
CA HIS A 3 -18.19 1.05 -2.79
C HIS A 3 -17.47 0.55 -4.04
N LEU A 4 -16.44 -0.27 -3.86
CA LEU A 4 -15.62 -0.85 -4.92
C LEU A 4 -15.93 -2.34 -5.08
N VAL A 5 -16.30 -2.75 -6.29
CA VAL A 5 -16.52 -4.16 -6.61
C VAL A 5 -15.59 -4.59 -7.75
N LEU A 6 -14.88 -5.69 -7.52
CA LEU A 6 -13.97 -6.27 -8.51
C LEU A 6 -14.74 -6.78 -9.73
N ASP A 7 -14.37 -6.28 -10.90
CA ASP A 7 -14.81 -6.86 -12.17
C ASP A 7 -13.81 -7.92 -12.61
N GLN A 8 -14.27 -9.16 -12.67
CA GLN A 8 -13.45 -10.32 -13.02
C GLN A 8 -12.88 -10.22 -14.46
N ALA A 9 -13.57 -9.54 -15.37
CA ALA A 9 -13.10 -9.38 -16.74
C ALA A 9 -11.80 -8.57 -16.83
N LEU A 10 -11.55 -7.67 -15.88
CA LEU A 10 -10.36 -6.84 -15.85
C LEU A 10 -9.11 -7.59 -15.35
N LEU A 11 -9.29 -8.75 -14.72
CA LEU A 11 -8.17 -9.56 -14.24
C LEU A 11 -7.31 -10.13 -15.39
N SER A 12 -7.88 -10.27 -16.58
CA SER A 12 -7.12 -10.66 -17.77
C SER A 12 -5.98 -9.68 -18.11
N SER A 13 -6.06 -8.44 -17.65
CA SER A 13 -5.00 -7.44 -17.80
C SER A 13 -3.75 -7.75 -16.97
N LEU A 14 -3.82 -8.68 -16.03
CA LEU A 14 -2.68 -9.15 -15.22
C LEU A 14 -1.81 -10.16 -15.96
N ASN A 15 -2.31 -10.75 -17.04
CA ASN A 15 -1.53 -11.74 -17.78
C ASN A 15 -0.17 -11.17 -18.21
N ASP A 16 0.91 -11.91 -17.90
CA ASP A 16 2.31 -11.52 -18.13
C ASP A 16 2.80 -10.24 -17.41
N LYS A 17 1.98 -9.60 -16.59
CA LYS A 17 2.45 -8.48 -15.75
C LYS A 17 3.43 -8.96 -14.70
N VAL A 18 4.49 -8.19 -14.47
CA VAL A 18 5.49 -8.47 -13.44
C VAL A 18 5.12 -7.70 -12.16
N VAL A 19 4.89 -8.44 -11.10
CA VAL A 19 4.44 -7.92 -9.80
C VAL A 19 5.52 -8.16 -8.76
N VAL A 20 5.90 -7.12 -8.03
CA VAL A 20 6.79 -7.21 -6.86
C VAL A 20 5.97 -6.96 -5.59
N ILE A 21 6.07 -7.87 -4.61
CA ILE A 21 5.32 -7.78 -3.34
C ILE A 21 6.27 -7.90 -2.17
N THR A 22 6.24 -6.97 -1.22
CA THR A 22 6.92 -7.12 0.08
C THR A 22 5.97 -7.68 1.12
N GLY A 23 6.45 -8.57 2.01
CA GLY A 23 5.62 -9.24 3.01
C GLY A 23 4.71 -10.31 2.39
N GLY A 24 5.19 -11.03 1.36
CA GLY A 24 4.37 -11.92 0.54
C GLY A 24 4.18 -13.34 1.10
N ALA A 25 4.84 -13.71 2.19
CA ALA A 25 4.80 -15.09 2.70
C ALA A 25 3.57 -15.40 3.57
N THR A 26 2.94 -14.39 4.18
CA THR A 26 1.85 -14.61 5.14
C THR A 26 0.69 -13.62 4.97
N GLY A 27 -0.46 -13.94 5.55
CA GLY A 27 -1.63 -13.04 5.66
C GLY A 27 -2.04 -12.39 4.35
N ILE A 28 -2.24 -11.09 4.36
CA ILE A 28 -2.70 -10.30 3.21
C ILE A 28 -1.72 -10.43 2.03
N GLY A 29 -0.40 -10.41 2.32
CA GLY A 29 0.62 -10.53 1.27
C GLY A 29 0.56 -11.88 0.56
N ARG A 30 0.42 -12.99 1.29
CA ARG A 30 0.23 -14.34 0.71
C ARG A 30 -1.01 -14.39 -0.18
N SER A 31 -2.13 -13.83 0.29
CA SER A 31 -3.37 -13.77 -0.50
C SER A 31 -3.19 -12.91 -1.77
N ALA A 32 -2.44 -11.80 -1.69
CA ALA A 32 -2.13 -10.97 -2.87
C ALA A 32 -1.22 -11.72 -3.86
N VAL A 33 -0.15 -12.37 -3.39
CA VAL A 33 0.71 -13.24 -4.22
C VAL A 33 -0.12 -14.28 -4.95
N THR A 34 -0.99 -14.98 -4.22
CA THR A 34 -1.87 -16.01 -4.77
C THR A 34 -2.79 -15.45 -5.85
N LEU A 35 -3.46 -14.33 -5.57
CA LEU A 35 -4.44 -13.75 -6.48
C LEU A 35 -3.79 -13.22 -7.76
N PHE A 36 -2.65 -12.54 -7.68
CA PHE A 36 -1.90 -12.10 -8.86
C PHE A 36 -1.41 -13.29 -9.69
N HIS A 37 -0.82 -14.31 -9.06
CA HIS A 37 -0.30 -15.48 -9.74
C HIS A 37 -1.41 -16.28 -10.46
N GLN A 38 -2.55 -16.51 -9.80
CA GLN A 38 -3.69 -17.23 -10.39
C GLN A 38 -4.28 -16.51 -11.61
N ASN A 39 -4.11 -15.19 -11.69
CA ASN A 39 -4.58 -14.38 -12.82
C ASN A 39 -3.48 -14.10 -13.86
N GLY A 40 -2.44 -14.93 -13.92
CA GLY A 40 -1.47 -14.92 -15.02
C GLY A 40 -0.27 -13.99 -14.81
N ALA A 41 -0.17 -13.30 -13.68
CA ALA A 41 0.99 -12.45 -13.39
C ALA A 41 2.25 -13.27 -13.08
N LYS A 42 3.41 -12.68 -13.32
CA LYS A 42 4.74 -13.11 -12.88
C LYS A 42 5.02 -12.43 -11.55
N VAL A 43 5.07 -13.19 -10.47
CA VAL A 43 5.16 -12.62 -9.12
C VAL A 43 6.53 -12.87 -8.52
N VAL A 44 7.21 -11.79 -8.08
CA VAL A 44 8.41 -11.88 -7.25
C VAL A 44 8.08 -11.28 -5.89
N PHE A 45 8.18 -12.07 -4.85
CA PHE A 45 7.83 -11.59 -3.51
C PHE A 45 9.00 -11.72 -2.54
N GLY A 46 9.08 -10.73 -1.65
CA GLY A 46 10.05 -10.67 -0.56
C GLY A 46 9.39 -10.86 0.79
N ASP A 47 10.06 -11.58 1.67
CA ASP A 47 9.69 -11.74 3.09
C ASP A 47 10.93 -12.12 3.91
N ILE A 48 10.85 -11.95 5.23
CA ILE A 48 11.85 -12.46 6.18
C ILE A 48 11.54 -13.90 6.64
N ALA A 49 10.31 -14.36 6.39
CA ALA A 49 9.80 -15.66 6.83
C ALA A 49 10.03 -16.73 5.75
N ASP A 50 11.17 -17.42 5.80
CA ASP A 50 11.57 -18.39 4.76
C ASP A 50 10.62 -19.59 4.67
N GLU A 51 10.34 -20.26 5.80
CA GLU A 51 9.47 -21.43 5.81
C GLU A 51 8.06 -21.17 5.25
N PRO A 52 7.32 -20.11 5.68
CA PRO A 52 6.05 -19.76 5.05
C PRO A 52 6.18 -19.41 3.55
N ALA A 53 7.29 -18.81 3.13
CA ALA A 53 7.53 -18.50 1.71
C ALA A 53 7.68 -19.78 0.87
N GLN A 54 8.37 -20.80 1.39
CA GLN A 54 8.47 -22.10 0.72
C GLN A 54 7.11 -22.80 0.63
N GLU A 55 6.23 -22.65 1.63
CA GLU A 55 4.84 -23.14 1.53
C GLU A 55 4.07 -22.47 0.39
N VAL A 56 4.24 -21.13 0.21
CA VAL A 56 3.62 -20.39 -0.91
C VAL A 56 4.09 -20.97 -2.24
N LEU A 57 5.41 -21.12 -2.42
CA LEU A 57 5.98 -21.69 -3.65
C LEU A 57 5.47 -23.12 -3.91
N SER A 58 5.40 -23.94 -2.87
CA SER A 58 4.91 -25.32 -2.98
C SER A 58 3.42 -25.40 -3.36
N SER A 59 2.62 -24.45 -2.88
CA SER A 59 1.17 -24.41 -3.14
C SER A 59 0.80 -23.89 -4.54
N LEU A 60 1.61 -22.98 -5.11
CA LEU A 60 1.33 -22.32 -6.38
C LEU A 60 2.14 -22.90 -7.56
N GLY A 61 3.09 -23.80 -7.30
CA GLY A 61 4.08 -24.25 -8.28
C GLY A 61 5.20 -23.23 -8.46
N GLN A 62 6.22 -23.62 -9.25
CA GLN A 62 7.39 -22.78 -9.44
C GLN A 62 7.33 -21.91 -10.71
N GLU A 63 6.29 -22.07 -11.50
CA GLU A 63 6.13 -21.27 -12.71
C GLU A 63 5.61 -19.86 -12.38
N ARG A 64 6.26 -18.85 -12.95
CA ARG A 64 5.85 -17.42 -12.81
C ARG A 64 5.86 -16.87 -11.39
N ILE A 65 6.49 -17.57 -10.43
CA ILE A 65 6.62 -17.11 -9.04
C ILE A 65 8.05 -17.29 -8.56
N HIS A 66 8.55 -16.30 -7.82
CA HIS A 66 9.90 -16.34 -7.25
C HIS A 66 9.92 -15.69 -5.87
N PHE A 67 10.59 -16.32 -4.92
CA PHE A 67 10.81 -15.78 -3.58
C PHE A 67 12.23 -15.25 -3.43
N VAL A 68 12.35 -14.09 -2.79
CA VAL A 68 13.63 -13.48 -2.42
C VAL A 68 13.61 -13.17 -0.93
N PRO A 69 14.48 -13.76 -0.09
CA PRO A 69 14.63 -13.35 1.30
C PRO A 69 14.88 -11.84 1.36
N SER A 70 14.00 -11.09 2.03
CA SER A 70 14.04 -9.64 2.01
C SER A 70 13.54 -9.02 3.30
N ASP A 71 14.42 -8.25 3.96
CA ASP A 71 14.08 -7.38 5.07
C ASP A 71 13.78 -5.98 4.54
N THR A 72 12.54 -5.50 4.77
CA THR A 72 12.10 -4.19 4.30
C THR A 72 12.77 -3.02 5.01
N THR A 73 13.38 -3.23 6.16
CA THR A 73 14.18 -2.21 6.86
C THR A 73 15.55 -1.99 6.22
N SER A 74 16.00 -2.92 5.38
CA SER A 74 17.26 -2.85 4.64
C SER A 74 17.04 -2.40 3.20
N TYR A 75 17.50 -1.19 2.86
CA TYR A 75 17.44 -0.68 1.49
C TYR A 75 18.14 -1.60 0.48
N ALA A 76 19.30 -2.17 0.86
CA ALA A 76 20.05 -3.10 0.00
C ALA A 76 19.28 -4.40 -0.24
N SER A 77 18.60 -4.92 0.78
CA SER A 77 17.77 -6.12 0.68
C SER A 77 16.59 -5.90 -0.25
N GLN A 78 15.87 -4.79 -0.12
CA GLN A 78 14.80 -4.43 -1.03
C GLN A 78 15.32 -4.22 -2.46
N LEU A 79 16.43 -3.52 -2.63
CA LEU A 79 17.02 -3.31 -3.96
C LEU A 79 17.36 -4.64 -4.64
N ASN A 80 17.83 -5.65 -3.88
CA ASN A 80 18.06 -7.00 -4.39
C ASN A 80 16.75 -7.67 -4.87
N LEU A 81 15.66 -7.53 -4.13
CA LEU A 81 14.33 -8.04 -4.54
C LEU A 81 13.92 -7.48 -5.92
N PHE A 82 14.03 -6.17 -6.10
CA PHE A 82 13.67 -5.51 -7.37
C PHE A 82 14.64 -5.87 -8.51
N ARG A 83 15.95 -5.95 -8.24
CA ARG A 83 16.95 -6.38 -9.22
C ARG A 83 16.69 -7.82 -9.69
N THR A 84 16.33 -8.71 -8.79
CA THR A 84 15.96 -10.09 -9.11
C THR A 84 14.74 -10.11 -10.03
N ALA A 85 13.67 -9.39 -9.69
CA ALA A 85 12.48 -9.31 -10.53
C ALA A 85 12.79 -8.78 -11.93
N HIS A 86 13.55 -7.69 -12.02
CA HIS A 86 13.94 -7.10 -13.30
C HIS A 86 14.87 -8.01 -14.10
N SER A 87 15.80 -8.70 -13.46
CA SER A 87 16.70 -9.67 -14.12
C SER A 87 15.95 -10.86 -14.71
N LEU A 88 14.92 -11.36 -14.00
CA LEU A 88 14.11 -12.50 -14.44
C LEU A 88 13.17 -12.16 -15.59
N TYR A 89 12.59 -10.95 -15.59
CA TYR A 89 11.46 -10.64 -16.46
C TYR A 89 11.65 -9.39 -17.33
N GLY A 90 12.74 -8.64 -17.17
CA GLY A 90 13.07 -7.45 -17.96
C GLY A 90 12.23 -6.20 -17.68
N ARG A 91 11.24 -6.29 -16.77
CA ARG A 91 10.34 -5.18 -16.40
C ARG A 91 9.73 -5.39 -15.03
N ILE A 92 9.13 -4.34 -14.47
CA ILE A 92 8.24 -4.40 -13.30
C ILE A 92 7.03 -3.52 -13.64
N ASP A 93 5.81 -4.04 -13.44
CA ASP A 93 4.57 -3.32 -13.77
C ASP A 93 3.80 -2.86 -12.53
N ILE A 94 3.81 -3.68 -11.47
CA ILE A 94 3.03 -3.48 -10.26
C ILE A 94 3.92 -3.72 -9.04
N VAL A 95 3.81 -2.86 -8.05
CA VAL A 95 4.50 -3.01 -6.77
C VAL A 95 3.49 -2.89 -5.62
N ALA A 96 3.43 -3.90 -4.76
CA ALA A 96 2.60 -3.88 -3.56
C ALA A 96 3.49 -3.91 -2.30
N ALA A 97 3.51 -2.82 -1.56
CA ALA A 97 4.22 -2.69 -0.28
C ALA A 97 3.31 -3.16 0.86
N VAL A 98 3.31 -4.47 1.13
CA VAL A 98 2.38 -5.11 2.08
C VAL A 98 3.04 -5.44 3.42
N ALA A 99 4.37 -5.57 3.47
CA ALA A 99 5.10 -5.85 4.70
C ALA A 99 4.71 -4.89 5.83
N GLY A 100 4.42 -5.44 6.99
CA GLY A 100 4.04 -4.64 8.14
C GLY A 100 4.00 -5.44 9.43
N VAL A 101 4.23 -4.74 10.53
CA VAL A 101 4.21 -5.28 11.89
C VAL A 101 3.39 -4.38 12.81
N ALA A 102 2.89 -4.94 13.89
CA ALA A 102 2.32 -4.23 15.02
C ALA A 102 2.85 -4.85 16.33
N ASN A 103 3.27 -4.00 17.24
CA ASN A 103 3.66 -4.42 18.59
C ASN A 103 2.59 -3.91 19.57
N PRO A 104 1.91 -4.79 20.30
CA PRO A 104 0.88 -4.38 21.25
C PRO A 104 1.47 -3.74 22.53
N LYS A 105 2.78 -3.80 22.75
CA LYS A 105 3.44 -3.19 23.91
C LYS A 105 3.53 -1.69 23.72
N SER A 106 2.88 -0.92 24.60
CA SER A 106 2.94 0.54 24.56
C SER A 106 4.33 1.04 24.98
N ILE A 107 4.89 1.95 24.21
CA ILE A 107 6.11 2.68 24.59
C ILE A 107 5.83 3.79 25.61
N PHE A 108 4.58 4.08 25.88
CA PHE A 108 4.09 5.06 26.86
C PHE A 108 3.50 4.36 28.10
N ASP A 109 3.86 3.09 28.32
CA ASP A 109 3.50 2.38 29.55
C ASP A 109 4.11 3.11 30.75
N PRO A 110 3.34 3.46 31.80
CA PRO A 110 3.87 4.12 32.99
C PRO A 110 4.97 3.34 33.72
N GLU A 111 4.99 2.01 33.55
CA GLU A 111 5.99 1.13 34.15
C GLU A 111 7.23 0.91 33.27
N ALA A 112 7.25 1.53 32.06
CA ALA A 112 8.42 1.42 31.17
C ALA A 112 9.64 2.14 31.76
N ASP A 113 10.82 1.50 31.67
CA ASP A 113 12.06 2.16 32.11
C ASP A 113 12.43 3.26 31.12
N ILE A 114 12.42 4.51 31.59
CA ILE A 114 12.77 5.69 30.79
C ILE A 114 14.22 5.69 30.28
N ASN A 115 15.08 4.89 30.87
CA ASN A 115 16.49 4.75 30.44
C ASN A 115 16.65 3.74 29.29
N GLU A 116 15.62 2.95 28.99
CA GLU A 116 15.63 2.05 27.84
C GLU A 116 15.11 2.79 26.60
N GLU A 117 15.86 2.69 25.49
CA GLU A 117 15.40 3.23 24.20
C GLU A 117 14.18 2.44 23.71
N PRO A 118 13.05 3.13 23.39
CA PRO A 118 11.86 2.44 22.93
C PRO A 118 12.05 1.87 21.53
N SER A 119 11.37 0.75 21.25
CA SER A 119 11.39 0.15 19.91
C SER A 119 10.70 1.02 18.87
N MET A 120 11.40 1.31 17.78
CA MET A 120 10.87 1.98 16.59
C MET A 120 10.55 0.99 15.45
N LEU A 121 10.33 -0.29 15.79
CA LEU A 121 10.15 -1.36 14.80
C LEU A 121 9.04 -1.05 13.81
N GLU A 122 7.89 -0.57 14.27
CA GLU A 122 6.75 -0.24 13.39
C GLU A 122 7.05 0.92 12.45
N ILE A 123 7.79 1.91 12.92
CA ILE A 123 8.22 3.03 12.06
C ILE A 123 9.17 2.52 10.98
N ASN A 124 10.15 1.72 11.38
CA ASN A 124 11.18 1.21 10.47
C ASN A 124 10.59 0.26 9.41
N VAL A 125 9.74 -0.69 9.82
CA VAL A 125 9.14 -1.65 8.90
C VAL A 125 8.03 -0.99 8.07
N ASN A 126 7.02 -0.39 8.73
CA ASN A 126 5.81 0.05 8.05
C ASN A 126 6.01 1.33 7.24
N THR A 127 6.76 2.30 7.77
CA THR A 127 6.93 3.62 7.11
C THR A 127 8.21 3.66 6.28
N ILE A 128 9.37 3.45 6.91
CA ILE A 128 10.67 3.55 6.21
C ILE A 128 10.76 2.44 5.15
N GLY A 129 10.35 1.22 5.50
CA GLY A 129 10.29 0.10 4.56
C GLY A 129 9.40 0.40 3.35
N SER A 130 8.21 0.95 3.56
CA SER A 130 7.31 1.35 2.47
C SER A 130 7.87 2.51 1.63
N LEU A 131 8.57 3.46 2.26
CA LEU A 131 9.22 4.57 1.57
C LEU A 131 10.37 4.07 0.67
N TYR A 132 11.17 3.11 1.16
CA TYR A 132 12.20 2.45 0.34
C TYR A 132 11.59 1.70 -0.82
N THR A 133 10.52 0.92 -0.59
CA THR A 133 9.77 0.21 -1.64
C THR A 133 9.28 1.19 -2.69
N ALA A 134 8.62 2.28 -2.30
CA ALA A 134 8.09 3.28 -3.23
C ALA A 134 9.20 3.96 -4.03
N ARG A 135 10.33 4.33 -3.38
CA ARG A 135 11.48 4.93 -4.07
C ARG A 135 12.06 4.01 -5.15
N ILE A 136 12.27 2.72 -4.83
CA ILE A 136 12.81 1.75 -5.76
C ILE A 136 11.80 1.47 -6.88
N ALA A 137 10.51 1.33 -6.52
CA ALA A 137 9.43 1.14 -7.47
C ALA A 137 9.38 2.26 -8.53
N MET A 138 9.43 3.53 -8.11
CA MET A 138 9.46 4.67 -9.03
C MET A 138 10.59 4.57 -10.05
N HIS A 139 11.79 4.10 -9.65
CA HIS A 139 12.91 3.93 -10.57
C HIS A 139 12.62 2.92 -11.69
N TYR A 140 12.07 1.75 -11.34
CA TYR A 140 11.78 0.71 -12.32
C TYR A 140 10.53 0.99 -13.15
N LEU A 141 9.48 1.53 -12.54
CA LEU A 141 8.22 1.84 -13.23
C LEU A 141 8.38 2.95 -14.28
N ARG A 142 9.28 3.90 -14.06
CA ARG A 142 9.66 4.95 -15.04
C ARG A 142 10.25 4.39 -16.33
N GLN A 143 10.78 3.17 -16.30
CA GLN A 143 11.37 2.53 -17.49
C GLN A 143 10.28 1.96 -18.42
N ASN A 144 9.06 1.82 -17.94
CA ASN A 144 7.94 1.35 -18.74
C ASN A 144 7.28 2.52 -19.49
N LYS A 145 6.99 2.31 -20.78
CA LYS A 145 6.28 3.29 -21.60
C LYS A 145 4.92 3.69 -21.00
N ASP A 146 4.24 2.73 -20.37
CA ASP A 146 2.89 2.91 -19.82
C ASP A 146 2.89 3.13 -18.30
N GLY A 147 4.07 3.39 -17.70
CA GLY A 147 4.23 3.56 -16.26
C GLY A 147 3.97 2.27 -15.47
N GLY A 148 3.27 2.36 -14.35
CA GLY A 148 2.96 1.22 -13.48
C GLY A 148 2.12 1.59 -12.27
N ASP A 149 2.01 0.66 -11.32
CA ASP A 149 1.18 0.81 -10.14
C ASP A 149 1.98 0.57 -8.85
N ILE A 150 1.78 1.45 -7.88
CA ILE A 150 2.26 1.29 -6.50
C ILE A 150 1.04 1.20 -5.59
N VAL A 151 0.92 0.12 -4.85
CA VAL A 151 -0.13 -0.07 -3.85
C VAL A 151 0.53 -0.18 -2.49
N LEU A 152 0.22 0.76 -1.61
CA LEU A 152 0.74 0.82 -0.25
C LEU A 152 -0.26 0.20 0.74
N MET A 153 0.25 -0.43 1.81
CA MET A 153 -0.58 -1.03 2.86
C MET A 153 -0.53 -0.20 4.14
N SER A 154 -1.59 0.56 4.37
CA SER A 154 -1.80 1.26 5.64
C SER A 154 -2.74 0.44 6.56
N SER A 155 -3.68 1.10 7.19
CA SER A 155 -4.73 0.59 8.08
C SER A 155 -5.80 1.66 8.24
N ILE A 156 -6.98 1.33 8.78
CA ILE A 156 -7.93 2.32 9.29
C ILE A 156 -7.23 3.29 10.26
N ILE A 157 -6.28 2.78 11.06
CA ILE A 157 -5.48 3.56 12.00
C ILE A 157 -4.52 4.55 11.31
N GLY A 158 -4.39 4.50 9.98
CA GLY A 158 -3.66 5.49 9.19
C GLY A 158 -4.40 6.83 9.02
N PHE A 159 -5.67 6.90 9.40
CA PHE A 159 -6.49 8.12 9.35
C PHE A 159 -7.50 8.24 10.50
N LYS A 160 -7.49 7.27 11.45
CA LYS A 160 -8.31 7.27 12.67
C LYS A 160 -7.41 7.08 13.90
N GLU A 161 -7.86 7.61 15.01
CA GLU A 161 -7.25 7.40 16.32
C GLU A 161 -7.46 5.95 16.82
N THR A 162 -6.51 5.49 17.63
CA THR A 162 -6.64 4.28 18.45
C THR A 162 -5.86 4.42 19.74
N GLN A 163 -6.30 3.72 20.77
CA GLN A 163 -5.61 3.71 22.06
C GLN A 163 -4.37 2.82 22.03
N ASP A 164 -3.33 3.20 22.74
CA ASP A 164 -2.11 2.42 23.09
C ASP A 164 -1.20 1.95 21.94
N LEU A 165 -1.56 2.17 20.69
CA LEU A 165 -0.76 1.77 19.53
C LEU A 165 -0.03 2.95 18.89
N VAL A 166 0.64 3.81 19.68
CA VAL A 166 1.21 5.08 19.17
C VAL A 166 2.23 4.88 18.04
N PRO A 167 3.26 4.00 18.15
CA PRO A 167 4.19 3.78 17.05
C PRO A 167 3.51 3.20 15.79
N TYR A 168 2.57 2.27 15.98
CA TYR A 168 1.81 1.71 14.87
C TYR A 168 0.93 2.76 14.19
N THR A 169 0.18 3.54 14.97
CA THR A 169 -0.65 4.66 14.47
C THR A 169 0.19 5.66 13.69
N THR A 170 1.31 6.09 14.25
CA THR A 170 2.27 6.99 13.59
C THR A 170 2.76 6.38 12.28
N SER A 171 3.13 5.09 12.29
CA SER A 171 3.63 4.42 11.10
C SER A 171 2.59 4.35 9.98
N LYS A 172 1.33 4.06 10.30
CA LYS A 172 0.27 3.92 9.30
C LYS A 172 -0.23 5.27 8.78
N HIS A 173 -0.21 6.35 9.59
CA HIS A 173 -0.35 7.73 9.10
C HIS A 173 0.79 8.10 8.14
N GLY A 174 2.03 7.70 8.45
CA GLY A 174 3.18 7.88 7.57
C GLY A 174 2.98 7.25 6.19
N VAL A 175 2.41 6.05 6.12
CA VAL A 175 2.12 5.38 4.83
C VAL A 175 1.07 6.15 4.02
N VAL A 176 0.01 6.67 4.65
CA VAL A 176 -0.96 7.56 3.96
C VAL A 176 -0.26 8.83 3.49
N GLY A 177 0.65 9.37 4.31
CA GLY A 177 1.50 10.51 3.95
C GLY A 177 2.36 10.24 2.71
N ILE A 178 2.96 9.03 2.57
CA ILE A 178 3.72 8.64 1.37
C ILE A 178 2.81 8.69 0.13
N MET A 179 1.61 8.13 0.19
CA MET A 179 0.67 8.18 -0.94
C MET A 179 0.34 9.63 -1.31
N ARG A 180 -0.08 10.44 -0.35
CA ARG A 180 -0.46 11.86 -0.57
C ARG A 180 0.70 12.71 -1.08
N GLY A 181 1.93 12.47 -0.59
CA GLY A 181 3.11 13.20 -1.04
C GLY A 181 3.64 12.79 -2.41
N LEU A 182 3.40 11.54 -2.83
CA LEU A 182 3.99 10.98 -4.05
C LEU A 182 3.04 10.99 -5.26
N HIS A 183 1.72 10.80 -5.05
CA HIS A 183 0.82 10.47 -6.15
C HIS A 183 0.72 11.54 -7.24
N LEU A 184 0.83 12.84 -6.90
CA LEU A 184 0.75 13.93 -7.87
C LEU A 184 1.94 13.93 -8.84
N GLN A 185 3.15 13.72 -8.30
CA GLN A 185 4.35 13.60 -9.13
C GLN A 185 4.33 12.31 -9.95
N ALA A 186 4.04 11.18 -9.31
CA ALA A 186 4.00 9.87 -9.96
C ALA A 186 2.99 9.83 -11.10
N HIS A 187 1.83 10.47 -10.93
CA HIS A 187 0.78 10.52 -11.96
C HIS A 187 1.24 11.21 -13.25
N LYS A 188 2.04 12.27 -13.15
CA LYS A 188 2.65 12.96 -14.31
C LYS A 188 3.58 12.04 -15.11
N GLU A 189 4.12 11.02 -14.46
CA GLU A 189 5.02 10.02 -15.04
C GLU A 189 4.30 8.71 -15.43
N GLY A 190 2.95 8.72 -15.48
CA GLY A 190 2.13 7.55 -15.79
C GLY A 190 2.08 6.50 -14.68
N ILE A 191 2.57 6.80 -13.48
CA ILE A 191 2.59 5.88 -12.34
C ILE A 191 1.45 6.25 -11.39
N ARG A 192 0.64 5.24 -11.01
CA ARG A 192 -0.44 5.41 -10.04
C ARG A 192 0.02 4.96 -8.66
N VAL A 193 -0.36 5.72 -7.64
CA VAL A 193 -0.05 5.40 -6.24
C VAL A 193 -1.35 5.42 -5.44
N ASN A 194 -1.71 4.29 -4.87
CA ASN A 194 -2.90 4.13 -4.05
C ASN A 194 -2.54 3.49 -2.70
N VAL A 195 -3.40 3.64 -1.70
CA VAL A 195 -3.22 3.05 -0.37
C VAL A 195 -4.46 2.27 0.05
N VAL A 196 -4.25 1.04 0.52
CA VAL A 196 -5.29 0.18 1.09
C VAL A 196 -5.22 0.27 2.61
N CYS A 197 -6.36 0.52 3.24
CA CYS A 197 -6.52 0.80 4.67
C CYS A 197 -7.50 -0.20 5.30
N PRO A 198 -7.08 -1.46 5.52
CA PRO A 198 -7.98 -2.45 6.11
C PRO A 198 -8.25 -2.15 7.59
N TRP A 199 -9.44 -2.52 8.03
CA TRP A 199 -9.75 -2.69 9.43
C TRP A 199 -9.31 -4.09 9.87
N VAL A 200 -9.88 -4.61 10.97
CA VAL A 200 -9.47 -5.91 11.51
C VAL A 200 -9.56 -6.99 10.43
N THR A 201 -8.42 -7.63 10.16
CA THR A 201 -8.28 -8.65 9.12
C THR A 201 -7.70 -9.92 9.74
N ARG A 202 -8.29 -11.07 9.43
CA ARG A 202 -7.89 -12.38 9.96
C ARG A 202 -6.47 -12.74 9.50
N THR A 203 -5.50 -12.42 10.35
CA THR A 203 -4.07 -12.68 10.17
C THR A 203 -3.44 -13.03 11.52
N ARG A 204 -2.17 -13.45 11.53
CA ARG A 204 -1.42 -13.69 12.78
C ARG A 204 -1.35 -12.45 13.68
N MET A 205 -1.40 -11.25 13.09
CA MET A 205 -1.29 -9.97 13.82
C MET A 205 -2.43 -9.75 14.84
N ILE A 206 -3.62 -10.28 14.59
CA ILE A 206 -4.81 -10.04 15.42
C ILE A 206 -5.21 -11.20 16.33
N VAL A 207 -4.42 -12.27 16.39
CA VAL A 207 -4.78 -13.51 17.13
C VAL A 207 -5.17 -13.19 18.57
N GLY A 208 -4.48 -12.30 19.25
CA GLY A 208 -4.75 -11.93 20.65
C GLY A 208 -6.09 -11.23 20.90
N MET A 209 -6.61 -10.51 19.89
CA MET A 209 -7.88 -9.76 20.03
C MET A 209 -9.06 -10.41 19.29
N GLN A 210 -8.80 -11.38 18.42
CA GLN A 210 -9.78 -11.95 17.50
C GLN A 210 -11.03 -12.48 18.18
N LYS A 211 -10.88 -13.19 19.31
CA LYS A 211 -12.00 -13.78 20.04
C LYS A 211 -12.99 -12.71 20.53
N GLY A 212 -12.51 -11.72 21.26
CA GLY A 212 -13.37 -10.64 21.77
C GLY A 212 -14.00 -9.81 20.66
N TRP A 213 -13.30 -9.63 19.54
CA TRP A 213 -13.82 -8.90 18.38
C TRP A 213 -15.04 -9.61 17.77
N ILE A 214 -14.93 -10.91 17.55
CA ILE A 214 -16.00 -11.73 16.96
C ILE A 214 -17.19 -11.85 17.92
N GLU A 215 -16.94 -12.06 19.21
CA GLU A 215 -17.98 -12.18 20.25
C GLU A 215 -18.84 -10.89 20.36
N ASN A 216 -18.27 -9.72 20.05
CA ASN A 216 -18.99 -8.46 19.99
C ASN A 216 -19.66 -8.16 18.64
N GLY A 217 -19.60 -9.09 17.67
CA GLY A 217 -20.23 -8.93 16.36
C GLY A 217 -19.60 -7.88 15.47
N PHE A 218 -18.34 -7.48 15.71
CA PHE A 218 -17.67 -6.50 14.88
C PHE A 218 -17.21 -7.10 13.54
N PRO A 219 -17.19 -6.29 12.47
CA PRO A 219 -16.80 -6.78 11.15
C PRO A 219 -15.33 -7.23 11.11
N VAL A 220 -15.09 -8.33 10.41
CA VAL A 220 -13.74 -8.90 10.18
C VAL A 220 -13.57 -9.08 8.67
N ASN A 221 -12.40 -8.73 8.16
CA ASN A 221 -11.99 -9.08 6.79
C ASN A 221 -11.26 -10.42 6.78
N GLU A 222 -11.40 -11.19 5.73
CA GLU A 222 -10.42 -12.22 5.38
C GLU A 222 -9.23 -11.57 4.62
N SER A 223 -8.10 -12.26 4.59
CA SER A 223 -6.90 -11.76 3.90
C SER A 223 -7.15 -11.55 2.40
N GLU A 224 -7.99 -12.39 1.80
CA GLU A 224 -8.41 -12.32 0.39
C GLU A 224 -9.24 -11.07 0.10
N ASP A 225 -10.04 -10.58 1.04
CA ASP A 225 -10.85 -9.38 0.86
C ASP A 225 -9.94 -8.17 0.64
N VAL A 226 -8.88 -8.07 1.44
CA VAL A 226 -7.88 -7.01 1.31
C VAL A 226 -7.05 -7.18 0.04
N ALA A 227 -6.65 -8.41 -0.30
CA ALA A 227 -5.93 -8.71 -1.53
C ALA A 227 -6.72 -8.32 -2.78
N ARG A 228 -8.05 -8.51 -2.79
CA ARG A 228 -8.92 -8.01 -3.88
C ARG A 228 -8.82 -6.50 -4.06
N GLN A 229 -8.73 -5.73 -2.99
CA GLN A 229 -8.59 -4.28 -3.10
C GLN A 229 -7.21 -3.86 -3.64
N ILE A 230 -6.14 -4.61 -3.32
CA ILE A 230 -4.82 -4.41 -3.93
C ILE A 230 -4.91 -4.64 -5.45
N VAL A 231 -5.58 -5.70 -5.87
CA VAL A 231 -5.77 -6.01 -7.30
C VAL A 231 -6.64 -4.97 -8.00
N ILE A 232 -7.71 -4.48 -7.38
CA ILE A 232 -8.52 -3.37 -7.92
C ILE A 232 -7.63 -2.14 -8.19
N CYS A 233 -6.75 -1.77 -7.26
CA CYS A 233 -5.82 -0.66 -7.45
C CYS A 233 -4.91 -0.85 -8.65
N ALA A 234 -4.44 -2.08 -8.90
CA ALA A 234 -3.51 -2.42 -9.97
C ALA A 234 -4.17 -2.62 -11.34
N THR A 235 -5.46 -3.01 -11.37
CA THR A 235 -6.18 -3.36 -12.61
C THR A 235 -7.23 -2.35 -13.04
N ALA A 236 -7.49 -1.31 -12.23
CA ALA A 236 -8.33 -0.19 -12.67
C ALA A 236 -7.79 0.38 -13.99
N ASN A 237 -8.68 0.62 -14.96
CA ASN A 237 -8.27 1.07 -16.28
C ASN A 237 -7.51 2.41 -16.21
N ARG A 238 -6.52 2.56 -17.07
CA ARG A 238 -5.72 3.79 -17.22
C ARG A 238 -6.32 4.78 -18.21
N GLY A 239 -7.14 4.30 -19.16
CA GLY A 239 -7.78 5.13 -20.17
C GLY A 239 -9.11 5.68 -19.70
N ALA A 240 -9.39 6.96 -20.01
CA ALA A 240 -10.61 7.67 -19.60
C ALA A 240 -11.93 7.01 -20.09
N ASN A 241 -11.86 6.20 -21.15
CA ASN A 241 -13.03 5.60 -21.81
C ASN A 241 -13.08 4.08 -21.72
N GLY A 242 -12.24 3.47 -20.90
CA GLY A 242 -12.19 2.01 -20.75
C GLY A 242 -13.12 1.49 -19.65
N ALA A 243 -13.46 0.19 -19.72
CA ALA A 243 -14.13 -0.49 -18.62
C ALA A 243 -13.26 -0.40 -17.34
N THR A 244 -13.90 -0.17 -16.21
CA THR A 244 -13.23 -0.11 -14.91
C THR A 244 -14.05 -0.87 -13.86
N HIS A 245 -13.47 -1.15 -12.71
CA HIS A 245 -14.19 -1.76 -11.59
C HIS A 245 -15.36 -0.87 -11.15
N THR A 246 -16.44 -1.48 -10.67
CA THR A 246 -17.57 -0.72 -10.13
C THR A 246 -17.08 0.20 -9.01
N GLY A 247 -17.47 1.45 -9.06
CA GLY A 247 -17.08 2.50 -8.12
C GLY A 247 -15.68 3.10 -8.33
N ALA A 248 -14.82 2.52 -9.16
CA ALA A 248 -13.50 3.07 -9.43
C ALA A 248 -13.59 4.25 -10.40
N LYS A 249 -13.55 5.47 -9.87
CA LYS A 249 -13.52 6.71 -10.66
C LYS A 249 -12.13 6.97 -11.21
N LEU A 250 -12.04 7.21 -12.51
CA LEU A 250 -10.77 7.49 -13.18
C LEU A 250 -10.40 8.99 -13.14
N PRO A 251 -9.13 9.36 -13.08
CA PRO A 251 -7.96 8.47 -12.92
C PRO A 251 -7.93 7.82 -11.53
N PHE A 252 -7.72 6.51 -11.46
CA PHE A 252 -7.68 5.78 -10.18
C PHE A 252 -6.27 5.86 -9.57
N SER A 253 -5.88 7.05 -9.14
CA SER A 253 -4.59 7.36 -8.50
C SER A 253 -4.78 8.34 -7.36
N GLY A 254 -3.99 8.22 -6.31
CA GLY A 254 -4.14 9.01 -5.08
C GLY A 254 -5.40 8.63 -4.30
N LYS A 255 -5.79 7.36 -4.34
CA LYS A 255 -6.98 6.84 -3.68
C LYS A 255 -6.64 6.17 -2.36
N MET A 256 -7.52 6.33 -1.38
CA MET A 256 -7.47 5.64 -0.10
C MET A 256 -8.66 4.67 -0.01
N ILE A 257 -8.35 3.38 0.11
CA ILE A 257 -9.34 2.31 0.07
C ILE A 257 -9.52 1.74 1.47
N TYR A 258 -10.61 2.07 2.13
CA TYR A 258 -11.01 1.47 3.39
C TYR A 258 -11.60 0.08 3.16
N VAL A 259 -11.21 -0.92 3.97
CA VAL A 259 -11.72 -2.30 3.84
C VAL A 259 -12.30 -2.77 5.17
N SER A 260 -13.57 -3.16 5.17
CA SER A 260 -14.29 -3.60 6.38
C SER A 260 -15.37 -4.61 6.04
N GLY A 261 -15.41 -5.72 6.78
CA GLY A 261 -16.44 -6.75 6.61
C GLY A 261 -16.43 -7.40 5.21
N GLY A 262 -15.27 -7.49 4.60
CA GLY A 262 -15.09 -8.05 3.26
C GLY A 262 -15.27 -7.05 2.12
N GLU A 263 -15.74 -5.84 2.38
CA GLU A 263 -16.07 -4.82 1.39
C GLU A 263 -15.04 -3.69 1.36
N GLY A 264 -14.77 -3.16 0.15
CA GLY A 264 -13.85 -2.04 -0.07
C GLY A 264 -14.56 -0.74 -0.44
N TYR A 265 -14.07 0.36 0.11
CA TYR A 265 -14.66 1.69 -0.11
C TYR A 265 -13.58 2.72 -0.42
N GLU A 266 -13.71 3.40 -1.54
CA GLU A 266 -12.89 4.58 -1.83
C GLU A 266 -13.38 5.75 -0.98
N ILE A 267 -12.49 6.39 -0.22
CA ILE A 267 -12.82 7.43 0.75
C ILE A 267 -12.05 8.74 0.57
N GLU A 268 -10.97 8.77 -0.23
CA GLU A 268 -10.13 9.98 -0.38
C GLU A 268 -10.85 11.07 -1.16
N ASP A 269 -11.66 10.72 -2.16
CA ASP A 269 -12.42 11.71 -2.93
C ASP A 269 -13.46 12.42 -2.06
N GLU A 270 -14.15 11.67 -1.20
CA GLU A 270 -15.11 12.23 -0.25
C GLU A 270 -14.42 13.10 0.81
N HIS A 271 -13.26 12.63 1.32
CA HIS A 271 -12.47 13.39 2.28
C HIS A 271 -12.04 14.75 1.70
N LYS A 272 -11.61 14.78 0.45
CA LYS A 272 -11.26 16.03 -0.26
C LYS A 272 -12.50 16.90 -0.51
N ALA A 273 -13.61 16.31 -0.91
CA ALA A 273 -14.85 17.05 -1.15
C ALA A 273 -15.42 17.73 0.10
N LEU A 274 -15.16 17.15 1.27
CA LEU A 274 -15.59 17.71 2.56
C LEU A 274 -14.62 18.74 3.14
N GLU A 275 -13.46 18.97 2.51
CA GLU A 275 -12.45 19.90 3.02
C GLU A 275 -13.01 21.31 3.34
N PRO A 276 -13.84 21.95 2.48
CA PRO A 276 -14.40 23.26 2.77
C PRO A 276 -15.26 23.30 4.03
N GLN A 277 -15.86 22.18 4.42
CA GLN A 277 -16.75 22.11 5.60
C GLN A 277 -15.98 22.15 6.91
N TRP A 278 -14.78 21.57 6.98
CA TRP A 278 -13.97 21.54 8.19
C TRP A 278 -12.83 22.53 8.21
N LEU A 279 -12.32 22.96 7.04
CA LEU A 279 -11.24 23.95 6.90
C LEU A 279 -11.80 25.36 6.68
N GLY A 280 -13.03 25.50 6.19
CA GLY A 280 -13.66 26.73 5.72
C GLY A 280 -13.40 26.99 4.23
N GLU A 281 -14.42 27.50 3.52
CA GLU A 281 -14.38 27.70 2.08
C GLU A 281 -13.21 28.58 1.59
N GLU A 282 -12.95 29.69 2.31
CA GLU A 282 -11.87 30.61 1.94
C GLU A 282 -10.49 29.97 2.15
N ASN A 283 -10.27 29.29 3.28
CA ASN A 283 -9.02 28.60 3.56
C ASN A 283 -8.76 27.50 2.54
N SER A 284 -9.76 26.70 2.20
CA SER A 284 -9.68 25.66 1.17
C SER A 284 -9.28 26.24 -0.20
N ARG A 285 -9.90 27.36 -0.59
CA ARG A 285 -9.58 28.06 -1.85
C ARG A 285 -8.14 28.59 -1.87
N VAL A 286 -7.70 29.18 -0.76
CA VAL A 286 -6.31 29.69 -0.62
C VAL A 286 -5.31 28.55 -0.65
N LEU A 287 -5.60 27.42 0.05
CA LEU A 287 -4.76 26.24 0.06
C LEU A 287 -4.63 25.63 -1.35
N ALA A 288 -5.74 25.48 -2.08
CA ALA A 288 -5.71 24.97 -3.45
C ALA A 288 -4.82 25.84 -4.36
N ARG A 289 -4.93 27.17 -4.29
CA ARG A 289 -4.06 28.07 -5.04
C ARG A 289 -2.58 27.94 -4.62
N GLY A 290 -2.31 27.75 -3.32
CA GLY A 290 -0.96 27.49 -2.82
C GLY A 290 -0.38 26.19 -3.39
N GLN A 291 -1.19 25.12 -3.44
CA GLN A 291 -0.79 23.84 -4.03
C GLN A 291 -0.52 23.96 -5.54
N GLU A 292 -1.35 24.70 -6.29
CA GLU A 292 -1.12 24.99 -7.70
C GLU A 292 0.19 25.76 -7.92
N PHE A 293 0.49 26.74 -7.06
CA PHE A 293 1.77 27.47 -7.11
C PHE A 293 2.95 26.55 -6.87
N MET A 294 2.90 25.70 -5.83
CA MET A 294 3.96 24.73 -5.50
C MET A 294 4.14 23.64 -6.56
N ALA A 295 3.12 23.39 -7.39
CA ALA A 295 3.19 22.39 -8.48
C ALA A 295 3.86 22.92 -9.77
N ARG A 296 4.22 24.22 -9.82
CA ARG A 296 4.86 24.82 -11.00
C ARG A 296 6.31 24.34 -11.16
N PRO A 297 6.80 24.17 -12.41
CA PRO A 297 8.17 23.70 -12.64
C PRO A 297 9.27 24.58 -12.05
N GLU A 298 9.02 25.86 -11.95
CA GLU A 298 9.95 26.86 -11.37
C GLU A 298 9.98 26.84 -9.85
N PHE A 299 8.99 26.22 -9.18
CA PHE A 299 8.96 26.16 -7.72
C PHE A 299 10.02 25.19 -7.18
N SER A 300 10.75 25.64 -6.16
CA SER A 300 11.74 24.82 -5.45
C SER A 300 11.73 25.15 -3.96
N TRP A 301 11.87 24.11 -3.14
CA TRP A 301 12.16 24.24 -1.70
C TRP A 301 13.64 24.50 -1.42
N ASP A 302 14.50 24.39 -2.44
CA ASP A 302 15.94 24.62 -2.33
C ASP A 302 16.21 26.14 -2.31
N PRO A 303 16.72 26.71 -1.20
CA PRO A 303 16.99 28.14 -1.08
C PRO A 303 18.11 28.62 -2.02
N ASP A 304 18.98 27.72 -2.47
CA ASP A 304 20.11 28.02 -3.36
C ASP A 304 19.73 27.94 -4.84
N ARG A 305 18.55 27.48 -5.15
CA ARG A 305 18.00 27.48 -6.50
C ARG A 305 17.37 28.84 -6.77
N SER A 306 18.20 29.81 -7.17
CA SER A 306 17.72 31.09 -7.66
C SER A 306 16.80 30.88 -8.86
N SER A 307 15.60 31.39 -8.73
CA SER A 307 14.53 31.43 -9.75
C SER A 307 14.99 32.08 -11.06
#